data_df7d39636097dcf855785e5ffde27bc9
#
_entry.id   df7d39636097dcf855785e5ffde27bc9
#
_cell.length_a   1.000
_cell.length_b   1.000
_cell.length_c   1.000
_cell.angle_alpha   90.00
_cell.angle_beta   90.00
_cell.angle_gamma   90.00
#
_symmetry.space_group_name_H-M   'P 1'
#
loop_
_entity.id
_entity.type
_entity.pdbx_description
1 polymer ?
#
loop_
_entity_poly.entity_id
_entity_poly.type
_entity_poly.pdbx_seq_one_letter_code
_entity_poly.pdbx_strand_id
1 'polypeptide(L)'
;RSNYDIAKLSPYEGHGIEMLRITAHDYDIREGMDFAREVKARGYKLSINPINIMGYADKDLLWIFDQVNAIHPWQFSIVDTFGSMRRRDLERIVSMADHNLAPDIRLALHLHENMALSFCLAQEFLDKHLGRDTAVDGSLMGMGRIPGNLPIELIADYMNEDFGGHYNIDDLMDAIQDHIAPIKGNCAWGY
;
A
#
# COMPACT_ATOMS: atom_id res chain seq x y z
N ARG A 1 4.44 15.71 -0.98
CA ARG A 1 5.30 16.18 0.13
C ARG A 1 6.10 17.41 -0.28
N SER A 2 6.92 17.37 -1.31
CA SER A 2 7.69 18.52 -1.81
C SER A 2 6.83 19.72 -2.19
N ASN A 3 5.53 19.50 -2.43
CA ASN A 3 4.56 20.51 -2.84
C ASN A 3 3.55 20.88 -1.75
N TYR A 4 3.72 20.34 -0.53
CA TYR A 4 2.78 20.60 0.56
C TYR A 4 3.51 21.14 1.79
N ASP A 5 3.10 22.31 2.22
CA ASP A 5 3.58 22.95 3.44
C ASP A 5 2.86 22.34 4.65
N ILE A 6 3.59 21.59 5.46
CA ILE A 6 3.06 20.91 6.64
C ILE A 6 2.41 21.89 7.65
N ALA A 7 2.86 23.14 7.68
CA ALA A 7 2.26 24.14 8.54
C ALA A 7 0.79 24.45 8.24
N LYS A 8 0.32 24.09 7.03
CA LYS A 8 -1.08 24.21 6.60
C LYS A 8 -1.95 23.05 7.03
N LEU A 9 -1.36 21.95 7.52
CA LEU A 9 -2.12 20.82 8.02
C LEU A 9 -2.56 21.10 9.46
N SER A 10 -3.86 21.29 9.65
CA SER A 10 -4.45 21.44 10.99
C SER A 10 -4.30 20.15 11.80
N PRO A 11 -4.28 20.22 13.15
CA PRO A 11 -4.45 19.02 13.96
C PRO A 11 -5.75 18.28 13.62
N TYR A 12 -5.73 16.95 13.77
CA TYR A 12 -6.93 16.14 13.58
C TYR A 12 -7.91 16.36 14.73
N GLU A 13 -9.14 16.75 14.41
CA GLU A 13 -10.19 17.12 15.36
C GLU A 13 -11.26 16.03 15.57
N GLY A 14 -10.97 14.80 15.13
CA GLY A 14 -11.88 13.67 15.28
C GLY A 14 -12.97 13.56 14.18
N HIS A 15 -12.88 14.35 13.13
CA HIS A 15 -13.82 14.31 12.00
C HIS A 15 -13.09 14.59 10.66
N GLY A 16 -13.73 14.27 9.53
CA GLY A 16 -13.18 14.46 8.20
C GLY A 16 -12.18 13.37 7.83
N ILE A 17 -11.07 13.76 7.21
CA ILE A 17 -10.01 12.83 6.81
C ILE A 17 -9.27 12.34 8.05
N GLU A 18 -9.34 11.05 8.32
CA GLU A 18 -8.74 10.43 9.51
C GLU A 18 -7.32 9.93 9.24
N MET A 19 -7.06 9.42 8.04
CA MET A 19 -5.78 8.80 7.68
C MET A 19 -5.09 9.52 6.54
N LEU A 20 -3.77 9.72 6.68
CA LEU A 20 -2.91 10.23 5.63
C LEU A 20 -1.87 9.18 5.23
N ARG A 21 -1.66 9.03 3.93
CA ARG A 21 -0.63 8.16 3.36
C ARG A 21 0.55 9.01 2.90
N ILE A 22 1.71 8.74 3.47
CA ILE A 22 2.94 9.47 3.15
C ILE A 22 3.79 8.61 2.24
N THR A 23 4.01 9.10 1.03
CA THR A 23 4.94 8.49 0.07
C THR A 23 6.26 9.24 0.08
N ALA A 24 7.36 8.52 -0.03
CA ALA A 24 8.70 9.09 -0.16
C ALA A 24 9.53 8.24 -1.11
N HIS A 25 10.34 8.91 -1.96
CA HIS A 25 11.29 8.24 -2.82
C HIS A 25 12.57 7.88 -2.05
N ASP A 26 13.38 7.01 -2.61
CA ASP A 26 14.67 6.60 -2.06
C ASP A 26 15.61 7.79 -1.82
N TYR A 27 15.63 8.75 -2.74
CA TYR A 27 16.48 9.96 -2.63
C TYR A 27 15.99 10.97 -1.57
N ASP A 28 14.76 10.86 -1.08
CA ASP A 28 14.18 11.79 -0.09
C ASP A 28 13.48 11.09 1.07
N ILE A 29 13.82 9.81 1.30
CA ILE A 29 13.18 9.00 2.35
C ILE A 29 13.37 9.58 3.76
N ARG A 30 14.48 10.25 4.02
CA ARG A 30 14.76 10.87 5.34
C ARG A 30 13.79 12.00 5.62
N GLU A 31 13.65 12.93 4.69
CA GLU A 31 12.69 14.03 4.78
C GLU A 31 11.23 13.50 4.79
N GLY A 32 10.98 12.38 4.11
CA GLY A 32 9.71 11.67 4.18
C GLY A 32 9.39 11.19 5.58
N MET A 33 10.37 10.63 6.30
CA MET A 33 10.19 10.20 7.69
C MET A 33 10.00 11.38 8.65
N ASP A 34 10.70 12.49 8.44
CA ASP A 34 10.50 13.71 9.24
C ASP A 34 9.09 14.28 9.02
N PHE A 35 8.64 14.35 7.78
CA PHE A 35 7.26 14.74 7.46
C PHE A 35 6.22 13.80 8.09
N ALA A 36 6.47 12.49 8.09
CA ALA A 36 5.60 11.51 8.71
C ALA A 36 5.47 11.72 10.23
N ARG A 37 6.58 12.08 10.93
CA ARG A 37 6.55 12.45 12.36
C ARG A 37 5.64 13.66 12.61
N GLU A 38 5.75 14.68 11.77
CA GLU A 38 4.93 15.88 11.85
C GLU A 38 3.43 15.57 11.64
N VAL A 39 3.09 14.70 10.68
CA VAL A 39 1.71 14.26 10.46
C VAL A 39 1.19 13.47 11.67
N LYS A 40 2.01 12.54 12.19
CA LYS A 40 1.66 11.76 13.39
C LYS A 40 1.43 12.66 14.61
N ALA A 41 2.28 13.65 14.80
CA ALA A 41 2.17 14.61 15.92
C ALA A 41 0.87 15.45 15.87
N ARG A 42 0.24 15.56 14.68
CA ARG A 42 -1.05 16.23 14.50
C ARG A 42 -2.26 15.30 14.75
N GLY A 43 -2.03 14.07 15.17
CA GLY A 43 -3.07 13.13 15.58
C GLY A 43 -3.69 12.29 14.46
N TYR A 44 -3.21 12.40 13.22
CA TYR A 44 -3.72 11.58 12.12
C TYR A 44 -3.27 10.13 12.22
N LYS A 45 -4.13 9.19 11.80
CA LYS A 45 -3.69 7.87 11.41
C LYS A 45 -2.72 8.00 10.23
N LEU A 46 -1.68 7.20 10.24
CA LEU A 46 -0.59 7.35 9.27
C LEU A 46 -0.28 6.02 8.60
N SER A 47 -0.19 6.03 7.28
CA SER A 47 0.42 4.96 6.49
C SER A 47 1.71 5.46 5.86
N ILE A 48 2.81 4.73 6.04
CA ILE A 48 4.12 5.05 5.44
C ILE A 48 4.33 4.14 4.24
N ASN A 49 4.58 4.74 3.08
CA ASN A 49 4.62 4.09 1.78
C ASN A 49 5.93 4.44 1.03
N PRO A 50 7.06 3.78 1.32
CA PRO A 50 8.30 4.01 0.59
C PRO A 50 8.14 3.60 -0.88
N ILE A 51 8.46 4.51 -1.80
CA ILE A 51 8.42 4.25 -3.23
C ILE A 51 9.65 3.43 -3.62
N ASN A 52 9.51 2.53 -4.61
CA ASN A 52 10.57 1.68 -5.13
C ASN A 52 11.24 0.82 -4.03
N ILE A 53 10.42 0.14 -3.23
CA ILE A 53 10.93 -0.61 -2.06
C ILE A 53 11.99 -1.65 -2.42
N MET A 54 11.94 -2.22 -3.62
CA MET A 54 12.93 -3.18 -4.10
C MET A 54 14.30 -2.57 -4.43
N GLY A 55 14.36 -1.25 -4.63
CA GLY A 55 15.59 -0.52 -4.91
C GLY A 55 16.46 -0.28 -3.68
N TYR A 56 15.94 -0.49 -2.46
CA TYR A 56 16.70 -0.32 -1.24
C TYR A 56 17.58 -1.54 -0.93
N ALA A 57 18.82 -1.29 -0.50
CA ALA A 57 19.64 -2.32 0.10
C ALA A 57 19.07 -2.73 1.47
N ASP A 58 19.41 -3.95 1.93
CA ASP A 58 18.88 -4.48 3.21
C ASP A 58 19.16 -3.55 4.40
N LYS A 59 20.35 -2.95 4.46
CA LYS A 59 20.71 -1.97 5.51
C LYS A 59 19.81 -0.74 5.52
N ASP A 60 19.35 -0.29 4.34
CA ASP A 60 18.50 0.88 4.20
C ASP A 60 17.05 0.52 4.57
N LEU A 61 16.59 -0.69 4.24
CA LEU A 61 15.31 -1.22 4.70
C LEU A 61 15.27 -1.34 6.23
N LEU A 62 16.32 -1.88 6.85
CA LEU A 62 16.42 -1.98 8.31
C LEU A 62 16.36 -0.59 8.95
N TRP A 63 17.08 0.39 8.40
CA TRP A 63 16.99 1.78 8.88
C TRP A 63 15.57 2.34 8.73
N ILE A 64 14.87 2.06 7.61
CA ILE A 64 13.47 2.45 7.41
C ILE A 64 12.60 1.84 8.50
N PHE A 65 12.73 0.54 8.78
CA PHE A 65 11.95 -0.14 9.81
C PHE A 65 12.20 0.44 11.21
N ASP A 66 13.43 0.79 11.54
CA ASP A 66 13.75 1.48 12.80
C ASP A 66 13.03 2.83 12.89
N GLN A 67 13.03 3.62 11.80
CA GLN A 67 12.30 4.88 11.76
C GLN A 67 10.79 4.67 11.87
N VAL A 68 10.24 3.67 11.18
CA VAL A 68 8.83 3.31 11.23
C VAL A 68 8.43 2.90 12.64
N ASN A 69 9.23 2.08 13.33
CA ASN A 69 8.98 1.72 14.72
C ASN A 69 8.99 2.95 15.64
N ALA A 70 9.91 3.88 15.44
CA ALA A 70 9.99 5.11 16.24
C ALA A 70 8.81 6.06 16.00
N ILE A 71 8.28 6.12 14.76
CA ILE A 71 7.09 6.91 14.41
C ILE A 71 5.81 6.21 14.87
N HIS A 72 5.82 4.88 14.84
CA HIS A 72 4.70 4.02 15.18
C HIS A 72 3.42 4.37 14.40
N PRO A 73 3.45 4.27 13.05
CA PRO A 73 2.27 4.52 12.22
C PRO A 73 1.23 3.44 12.41
N TRP A 74 0.01 3.70 11.94
CA TRP A 74 -1.03 2.68 11.87
C TRP A 74 -0.71 1.57 10.85
N GLN A 75 0.03 1.92 9.77
CA GLN A 75 0.34 1.00 8.68
C GLN A 75 1.69 1.32 8.05
N PHE A 76 2.40 0.29 7.64
CA PHE A 76 3.53 0.34 6.71
C PHE A 76 3.15 -0.42 5.45
N SER A 77 3.40 0.16 4.26
CA SER A 77 3.08 -0.47 2.98
C SER A 77 4.32 -0.84 2.20
N ILE A 78 4.40 -2.08 1.75
CA ILE A 78 5.36 -2.56 0.77
C ILE A 78 4.84 -2.13 -0.61
N VAL A 79 5.60 -1.29 -1.33
CA VAL A 79 5.13 -0.67 -2.58
C VAL A 79 5.95 -1.16 -3.77
N ASP A 80 5.35 -1.99 -4.62
CA ASP A 80 5.89 -2.35 -5.93
C ASP A 80 5.56 -1.25 -6.96
N THR A 81 6.33 -0.19 -6.91
CA THR A 81 6.08 1.04 -7.71
C THR A 81 6.05 0.78 -9.22
N PHE A 82 6.85 -0.16 -9.69
CA PHE A 82 7.02 -0.43 -11.12
C PHE A 82 6.31 -1.71 -11.60
N GLY A 83 5.61 -2.42 -10.73
CA GLY A 83 4.99 -3.71 -11.05
C GLY A 83 6.01 -4.75 -11.51
N SER A 84 7.20 -4.73 -10.91
CA SER A 84 8.33 -5.60 -11.27
C SER A 84 8.71 -6.59 -10.18
N MET A 85 7.98 -6.59 -9.06
CA MET A 85 8.17 -7.52 -7.96
C MET A 85 7.92 -8.96 -8.41
N ARG A 86 8.79 -9.85 -8.00
CA ARG A 86 8.65 -11.28 -8.17
C ARG A 86 8.48 -11.94 -6.82
N ARG A 87 8.05 -13.19 -6.83
CA ARG A 87 7.84 -14.01 -5.62
C ARG A 87 9.01 -13.92 -4.63
N ARG A 88 10.24 -14.07 -5.09
CA ARG A 88 11.44 -13.99 -4.25
C ARG A 88 11.63 -12.61 -3.59
N ASP A 89 11.22 -11.54 -4.28
CA ASP A 89 11.34 -10.17 -3.78
C ASP A 89 10.29 -9.92 -2.70
N LEU A 90 9.05 -10.39 -2.94
CA LEU A 90 7.98 -10.39 -1.95
C LEU A 90 8.41 -11.13 -0.69
N GLU A 91 8.89 -12.37 -0.84
CA GLU A 91 9.34 -13.22 0.27
C GLU A 91 10.39 -12.52 1.12
N ARG A 92 11.44 -11.97 0.50
CA ARG A 92 12.51 -11.26 1.19
C ARG A 92 11.99 -10.05 1.95
N ILE A 93 11.23 -9.18 1.28
CA ILE A 93 10.82 -7.90 1.87
C ILE A 93 9.77 -8.12 2.96
N VAL A 94 8.80 -9.02 2.75
CA VAL A 94 7.79 -9.36 3.76
C VAL A 94 8.46 -9.96 4.99
N SER A 95 9.37 -10.93 4.81
CA SER A 95 10.10 -11.53 5.92
C SER A 95 10.89 -10.49 6.72
N MET A 96 11.61 -9.59 6.04
CA MET A 96 12.34 -8.52 6.71
C MET A 96 11.40 -7.58 7.47
N ALA A 97 10.28 -7.17 6.86
CA ALA A 97 9.31 -6.27 7.49
C ALA A 97 8.65 -6.93 8.70
N ASP A 98 8.21 -8.18 8.56
CA ASP A 98 7.52 -8.90 9.63
C ASP A 98 8.39 -9.12 10.87
N HIS A 99 9.69 -9.41 10.68
CA HIS A 99 10.61 -9.64 11.79
C HIS A 99 11.15 -8.34 12.45
N ASN A 100 11.08 -7.20 11.76
CA ASN A 100 11.69 -5.97 12.26
C ASN A 100 10.69 -4.87 12.61
N LEU A 101 9.46 -4.92 12.14
CA LEU A 101 8.41 -3.97 12.53
C LEU A 101 7.71 -4.41 13.81
N ALA A 102 7.31 -3.45 14.64
CA ALA A 102 6.47 -3.71 15.81
C ALA A 102 5.20 -4.47 15.40
N PRO A 103 4.76 -5.48 16.17
CA PRO A 103 3.74 -6.44 15.75
C PRO A 103 2.34 -5.82 15.54
N ASP A 104 2.07 -4.69 16.15
CA ASP A 104 0.82 -3.94 16.05
C ASP A 104 0.81 -2.92 14.89
N ILE A 105 1.92 -2.77 14.17
CA ILE A 105 1.94 -2.02 12.92
C ILE A 105 1.39 -2.92 11.81
N ARG A 106 0.26 -2.51 11.20
CA ARG A 106 -0.32 -3.22 10.05
C ARG A 106 0.66 -3.26 8.90
N LEU A 107 0.82 -4.42 8.26
CA LEU A 107 1.60 -4.57 7.04
C LEU A 107 0.68 -4.60 5.83
N ALA A 108 0.91 -3.70 4.88
CA ALA A 108 0.13 -3.62 3.65
C ALA A 108 0.98 -3.88 2.42
N LEU A 109 0.33 -4.34 1.35
CA LEU A 109 0.94 -4.57 0.05
C LEU A 109 0.24 -3.72 -1.02
N HIS A 110 1.03 -2.95 -1.78
CA HIS A 110 0.57 -2.14 -2.90
C HIS A 110 1.32 -2.55 -4.16
N LEU A 111 0.60 -3.10 -5.11
CA LEU A 111 1.15 -3.73 -6.31
C LEU A 111 0.70 -3.01 -7.57
N HIS A 112 1.62 -2.94 -8.56
CA HIS A 112 1.29 -2.54 -9.92
C HIS A 112 1.37 -3.74 -10.89
N GLU A 113 0.67 -3.65 -12.04
CA GLU A 113 0.35 -4.78 -12.91
C GLU A 113 1.29 -4.97 -14.11
N ASN A 114 2.52 -4.41 -14.06
CA ASN A 114 3.43 -4.44 -15.21
C ASN A 114 3.83 -5.85 -15.70
N MET A 115 3.91 -6.80 -14.78
CA MET A 115 4.26 -8.20 -15.09
C MET A 115 3.08 -9.16 -15.00
N ALA A 116 1.85 -8.65 -14.88
CA ALA A 116 0.64 -9.45 -14.67
C ALA A 116 0.76 -10.42 -13.47
N LEU A 117 1.40 -9.96 -12.38
CA LEU A 117 1.65 -10.78 -11.20
C LEU A 117 0.95 -10.25 -9.94
N SER A 118 0.28 -9.10 -10.01
CA SER A 118 -0.26 -8.43 -8.82
C SER A 118 -1.23 -9.33 -8.04
N PHE A 119 -2.12 -10.02 -8.72
CA PHE A 119 -3.08 -10.91 -8.08
C PHE A 119 -2.40 -12.11 -7.40
N CYS A 120 -1.49 -12.80 -8.10
CA CYS A 120 -0.78 -13.94 -7.52
C CYS A 120 0.09 -13.53 -6.31
N LEU A 121 0.75 -12.36 -6.38
CA LEU A 121 1.58 -11.88 -5.27
C LEU A 121 0.73 -11.44 -4.09
N ALA A 122 -0.46 -10.88 -4.33
CA ALA A 122 -1.40 -10.52 -3.28
C ALA A 122 -1.93 -11.75 -2.54
N GLN A 123 -2.31 -12.81 -3.29
CA GLN A 123 -2.70 -14.09 -2.70
C GLN A 123 -1.56 -14.66 -1.85
N GLU A 124 -0.35 -14.75 -2.40
CA GLU A 124 0.81 -15.27 -1.66
C GLU A 124 1.12 -14.46 -0.39
N PHE A 125 0.91 -13.16 -0.42
CA PHE A 125 1.07 -12.31 0.76
C PHE A 125 0.04 -12.62 1.84
N LEU A 126 -1.23 -12.74 1.47
CA LEU A 126 -2.32 -13.07 2.39
C LEU A 126 -2.16 -14.47 2.99
N ASP A 127 -1.79 -15.46 2.16
CA ASP A 127 -1.59 -16.86 2.56
C ASP A 127 -0.45 -17.07 3.57
N LYS A 128 0.40 -16.06 3.78
CA LYS A 128 1.43 -16.14 4.83
C LYS A 128 0.86 -16.16 6.24
N HIS A 129 -0.39 -15.75 6.42
CA HIS A 129 -1.06 -15.68 7.73
C HIS A 129 -0.14 -15.07 8.80
N LEU A 130 0.42 -13.91 8.50
CA LEU A 130 1.34 -13.20 9.41
C LEU A 130 0.66 -12.95 10.76
N GLY A 131 1.44 -12.97 11.84
CA GLY A 131 0.95 -12.73 13.21
C GLY A 131 0.53 -11.27 13.49
N ARG A 132 0.19 -10.51 12.47
CA ARG A 132 -0.23 -9.10 12.50
C ARG A 132 -1.36 -8.83 11.54
N ASP A 133 -2.02 -7.69 11.68
CA ASP A 133 -2.98 -7.21 10.69
C ASP A 133 -2.30 -7.00 9.34
N THR A 134 -2.95 -7.48 8.28
CA THR A 134 -2.51 -7.29 6.89
C THR A 134 -3.57 -6.54 6.07
N ALA A 135 -3.13 -5.92 4.99
CA ALA A 135 -4.02 -5.29 4.01
C ALA A 135 -3.41 -5.37 2.60
N VAL A 136 -4.26 -5.30 1.60
CA VAL A 136 -3.84 -5.13 0.21
C VAL A 136 -4.53 -3.91 -0.38
N ASP A 137 -3.80 -3.16 -1.20
CA ASP A 137 -4.34 -2.02 -1.94
C ASP A 137 -4.69 -2.45 -3.36
N GLY A 138 -5.86 -2.08 -3.84
CA GLY A 138 -6.31 -2.31 -5.20
C GLY A 138 -7.20 -1.20 -5.70
N SER A 139 -7.63 -1.30 -6.94
CA SER A 139 -8.60 -0.39 -7.55
C SER A 139 -9.55 -1.17 -8.46
N LEU A 140 -10.73 -0.63 -8.70
CA LEU A 140 -11.70 -1.24 -9.61
C LEU A 140 -11.07 -1.44 -10.99
N MET A 141 -11.14 -2.67 -11.50
CA MET A 141 -10.57 -3.08 -12.78
C MET A 141 -9.06 -2.74 -12.92
N GLY A 142 -8.34 -2.65 -11.80
CA GLY A 142 -6.94 -2.27 -11.77
C GLY A 142 -6.67 -0.83 -12.26
N MET A 143 -7.67 0.06 -12.23
CA MET A 143 -7.51 1.43 -12.70
C MET A 143 -6.38 2.15 -11.97
N GLY A 144 -5.50 2.78 -12.75
CA GLY A 144 -4.38 3.52 -12.19
C GLY A 144 -3.39 3.98 -13.25
N ARG A 145 -2.25 4.51 -12.80
CA ARG A 145 -1.14 4.85 -13.70
C ARG A 145 -0.66 3.59 -14.40
N ILE A 146 -0.29 3.73 -15.68
CA ILE A 146 0.28 2.60 -16.43
C ILE A 146 1.46 2.00 -15.63
N PRO A 147 1.45 0.67 -15.38
CA PRO A 147 0.63 -0.38 -16.01
C PRO A 147 -0.73 -0.67 -15.34
N GLY A 148 -1.12 0.01 -14.29
CA GLY A 148 -2.32 -0.26 -13.50
C GLY A 148 -2.00 -0.82 -12.12
N ASN A 149 -3.02 -1.07 -11.32
CA ASN A 149 -2.94 -1.61 -9.96
C ASN A 149 -3.48 -3.05 -9.90
N LEU A 150 -3.44 -3.65 -8.72
CA LEU A 150 -4.17 -4.88 -8.42
C LEU A 150 -5.69 -4.65 -8.62
N PRO A 151 -6.38 -5.48 -9.43
CA PRO A 151 -7.84 -5.43 -9.53
C PRO A 151 -8.49 -5.83 -8.20
N ILE A 152 -9.23 -4.89 -7.59
CA ILE A 152 -9.79 -5.08 -6.24
C ILE A 152 -10.89 -6.13 -6.22
N GLU A 153 -11.68 -6.25 -7.30
CA GLU A 153 -12.75 -7.22 -7.45
C GLU A 153 -12.24 -8.66 -7.35
N LEU A 154 -11.06 -8.93 -7.93
CA LEU A 154 -10.48 -10.28 -7.90
C LEU A 154 -9.98 -10.65 -6.51
N ILE A 155 -9.27 -9.71 -5.83
CA ILE A 155 -8.74 -10.01 -4.51
C ILE A 155 -9.83 -10.01 -3.44
N ALA A 156 -10.89 -9.21 -3.62
CA ALA A 156 -12.05 -9.23 -2.73
C ALA A 156 -12.79 -10.57 -2.78
N ASP A 157 -12.96 -11.14 -4.00
CA ASP A 157 -13.55 -12.45 -4.18
C ASP A 157 -12.71 -13.53 -3.50
N TYR A 158 -11.40 -13.55 -3.75
CA TYR A 158 -10.46 -14.44 -3.07
C TYR A 158 -10.53 -14.32 -1.54
N MET A 159 -10.62 -13.11 -1.00
CA MET A 159 -10.75 -12.90 0.43
C MET A 159 -12.08 -13.37 0.99
N ASN A 160 -13.17 -13.35 0.19
CA ASN A 160 -14.45 -13.93 0.58
C ASN A 160 -14.35 -15.46 0.71
N GLU A 161 -13.67 -16.11 -0.24
CA GLU A 161 -13.56 -17.57 -0.26
C GLU A 161 -12.63 -18.10 0.85
N ASP A 162 -11.45 -17.52 1.00
CA ASP A 162 -10.37 -18.11 1.80
C ASP A 162 -10.17 -17.43 3.17
N PHE A 163 -10.66 -16.19 3.36
CA PHE A 163 -10.42 -15.40 4.57
C PHE A 163 -11.70 -14.97 5.30
N GLY A 164 -12.86 -15.50 4.89
CA GLY A 164 -14.15 -15.16 5.51
C GLY A 164 -14.52 -13.68 5.32
N GLY A 165 -14.10 -13.07 4.23
CA GLY A 165 -14.52 -11.73 3.84
C GLY A 165 -16.01 -11.66 3.53
N HIS A 166 -16.55 -10.46 3.48
CA HIS A 166 -17.97 -10.20 3.17
C HIS A 166 -18.11 -9.04 2.18
N TYR A 167 -17.21 -9.02 1.17
CA TYR A 167 -17.25 -8.02 0.12
C TYR A 167 -18.39 -8.34 -0.85
N ASN A 168 -19.19 -7.36 -1.20
CA ASN A 168 -20.22 -7.52 -2.22
C ASN A 168 -19.59 -7.39 -3.61
N ILE A 169 -19.37 -8.52 -4.26
CA ILE A 169 -18.73 -8.57 -5.60
C ILE A 169 -19.66 -8.00 -6.67
N ASP A 170 -20.97 -8.19 -6.55
CA ASP A 170 -21.93 -7.64 -7.51
C ASP A 170 -21.89 -6.11 -7.51
N ASP A 171 -21.83 -5.45 -6.34
CA ASP A 171 -21.69 -4.00 -6.24
C ASP A 171 -20.37 -3.50 -6.85
N LEU A 172 -19.27 -4.25 -6.71
CA LEU A 172 -18.00 -3.94 -7.36
C LEU A 172 -18.11 -4.05 -8.90
N MET A 173 -18.79 -5.08 -9.39
CA MET A 173 -19.01 -5.28 -10.84
C MET A 173 -19.92 -4.22 -11.43
N ASP A 174 -20.98 -3.84 -10.72
CA ASP A 174 -21.87 -2.72 -11.12
C ASP A 174 -21.10 -1.40 -11.18
N ALA A 175 -20.29 -1.11 -10.18
CA ALA A 175 -19.43 0.09 -10.17
C ALA A 175 -18.40 0.09 -11.32
N ILE A 176 -17.85 -1.08 -11.67
CA ILE A 176 -16.98 -1.22 -12.83
C ILE A 176 -17.74 -0.91 -14.12
N GLN A 177 -18.90 -1.53 -14.31
CA GLN A 177 -19.71 -1.35 -15.50
C GLN A 177 -20.15 0.10 -15.69
N ASP A 178 -20.62 0.75 -14.62
CA ASP A 178 -21.21 2.08 -14.70
C ASP A 178 -20.18 3.21 -14.74
N HIS A 179 -19.03 3.03 -14.09
CA HIS A 179 -18.08 4.12 -13.87
C HIS A 179 -16.69 3.90 -14.47
N ILE A 180 -16.21 2.66 -14.53
CA ILE A 180 -14.82 2.37 -14.94
C ILE A 180 -14.75 1.95 -16.40
N ALA A 181 -15.58 1.01 -16.84
CA ALA A 181 -15.57 0.51 -18.21
C ALA A 181 -15.78 1.63 -19.25
N PRO A 182 -16.67 2.63 -19.05
CA PRO A 182 -16.85 3.73 -20.01
C PRO A 182 -15.61 4.59 -20.22
N ILE A 183 -14.72 4.71 -19.22
CA ILE A 183 -13.51 5.54 -19.31
C ILE A 183 -12.28 4.75 -19.75
N LYS A 184 -12.29 3.42 -19.67
CA LYS A 184 -11.14 2.57 -20.02
C LYS A 184 -10.69 2.77 -21.47
N GLY A 185 -11.60 3.03 -22.39
CA GLY A 185 -11.28 3.31 -23.78
C GLY A 185 -10.49 4.62 -24.01
N ASN A 186 -10.52 5.53 -23.03
CA ASN A 186 -9.86 6.83 -23.08
C ASN A 186 -8.59 6.90 -22.24
N CYS A 187 -8.39 5.94 -21.34
CA CYS A 187 -7.26 5.88 -20.39
C CYS A 187 -6.63 4.50 -20.45
N ALA A 188 -5.36 4.43 -20.83
CA ALA A 188 -4.65 3.15 -20.87
C ALA A 188 -4.18 2.76 -19.45
N TRP A 189 -4.56 1.57 -18.99
CA TRP A 189 -3.98 0.87 -17.84
C TRP A 189 -4.18 -0.63 -18.00
N GLY A 190 -3.32 -1.43 -17.35
CA GLY A 190 -3.31 -2.88 -17.50
C GLY A 190 -2.88 -3.33 -18.91
N TYR A 191 -3.13 -4.59 -19.21
CA TYR A 191 -2.88 -5.19 -20.52
C TYR A 191 -4.14 -5.23 -21.35
#